data_b135717229866d97e670088a379c064d
#
_entry.id   b135717229866d97e670088a379c064d
#
_cell.length_a   1.000
_cell.length_b   1.000
_cell.length_c   1.000
_cell.angle_alpha   90.00
_cell.angle_beta   90.00
_cell.angle_gamma   90.00
#
_symmetry.space_group_name_H-M   'P 1'
#
loop_
_entity.id
_entity.type
_entity.pdbx_description
1 polymer ?
#
loop_
_entity_poly.entity_id
_entity_poly.type
_entity_poly.pdbx_seq_one_letter_code
_entity_poly.pdbx_strand_id
1 'polypeptide(L)'
;LNLEDKMTSNMPKMRKFSYLGFLILVLVACTTPPKINIPVVQEEEKPKNAGALLVFSVKEPGTDYYQSRIFVNKEVMYVRDTRAENDFMLFDRKTRTIYSTNAEGKTIFVIRPKAIEIQPPFTIDYAETSQPSSAIPKVQNMQATHYRYDANGEHCYDAVTMPEKFLPVVNETMKEFRMVLAGEHASTLDTIPQDMQDACDLAVNIFYATKHYEHGLPIREWDRKGYQRFLSDYKTGISIDPKEYELPKDYTQYSITGDQ
;
A
#
# COMPACT_ATOMS: atom_id res chain seq x y z
N LEU A 1 -30.77 43.40 -1.35
CA LEU A 1 -31.03 43.83 0.02
C LEU A 1 -29.68 44.02 0.73
N ASN A 2 -29.32 45.30 0.91
CA ASN A 2 -28.22 45.80 1.74
C ASN A 2 -28.53 45.58 3.21
N LEU A 3 -27.52 45.24 3.97
CA LEU A 3 -27.41 45.57 5.38
C LEU A 3 -25.91 45.70 5.76
N GLU A 4 -25.39 46.89 5.46
CA GLU A 4 -24.35 47.54 6.33
C GLU A 4 -25.08 48.09 7.54
N ASP A 5 -24.59 47.93 8.73
CA ASP A 5 -24.28 48.99 9.69
C ASP A 5 -24.12 48.47 11.13
N LYS A 6 -23.16 49.09 11.81
CA LYS A 6 -22.98 49.17 13.27
C LYS A 6 -22.19 48.10 13.97
N MET A 7 -20.94 48.48 14.27
CA MET A 7 -20.53 48.45 15.68
C MET A 7 -19.37 49.42 15.99
N THR A 8 -19.75 50.49 16.64
CA THR A 8 -18.85 51.44 17.27
C THR A 8 -18.40 50.97 18.66
N SER A 9 -17.10 51.19 18.93
CA SER A 9 -16.56 51.70 20.19
C SER A 9 -16.89 51.03 21.53
N ASN A 10 -15.84 50.50 22.18
CA ASN A 10 -15.62 50.73 23.62
C ASN A 10 -14.15 50.43 24.03
N MET A 11 -13.35 51.50 24.16
CA MET A 11 -12.07 51.46 24.89
C MET A 11 -12.32 51.88 26.33
N PRO A 12 -11.79 51.19 27.35
CA PRO A 12 -11.74 51.73 28.69
C PRO A 12 -10.41 52.47 28.95
N LYS A 13 -10.58 53.61 29.61
CA LYS A 13 -9.62 54.63 30.01
C LYS A 13 -8.48 54.10 30.88
N MET A 14 -7.25 54.53 30.55
CA MET A 14 -6.05 54.48 31.42
C MET A 14 -6.22 55.31 32.67
N ARG A 15 -6.04 54.69 33.83
CA ARG A 15 -5.83 55.35 35.13
C ARG A 15 -4.34 55.47 35.40
N LYS A 16 -3.89 56.70 35.53
CA LYS A 16 -2.56 57.11 36.07
C LYS A 16 -2.46 56.67 37.52
N PHE A 17 -1.43 55.93 37.90
CA PHE A 17 -1.06 55.73 39.29
C PHE A 17 0.34 56.32 39.56
N SER A 18 0.37 57.10 40.64
CA SER A 18 1.44 57.95 41.13
C SER A 18 2.60 57.14 41.72
N TYR A 19 3.81 57.58 41.46
CA TYR A 19 5.04 57.01 42.01
C TYR A 19 5.12 57.37 43.52
N LEU A 20 5.27 56.34 44.36
CA LEU A 20 5.77 56.52 45.73
C LEU A 20 6.96 55.54 45.89
N GLY A 21 8.13 56.05 46.08
CA GLY A 21 9.37 55.32 46.19
C GLY A 21 9.42 54.47 47.47
N PHE A 22 9.80 53.21 47.29
CA PHE A 22 10.19 52.35 48.42
C PHE A 22 11.54 51.69 48.07
N LEU A 23 12.54 52.14 48.83
CA LEU A 23 13.91 51.63 48.72
C LEU A 23 13.95 50.26 49.41
N ILE A 24 13.94 49.13 48.62
CA ILE A 24 14.09 47.84 49.20
C ILE A 24 15.51 47.30 48.89
N LEU A 25 16.22 47.05 49.96
CA LEU A 25 17.54 46.44 50.01
C LEU A 25 17.40 44.98 49.40
N VAL A 26 17.96 44.76 48.26
CA VAL A 26 17.96 43.42 47.64
C VAL A 26 19.14 42.60 48.18
N LEU A 27 18.85 41.68 49.09
CA LEU A 27 19.75 40.58 49.44
C LEU A 27 19.79 39.62 48.27
N VAL A 28 20.91 39.58 47.54
CA VAL A 28 21.16 38.59 46.49
C VAL A 28 21.41 37.23 47.15
N ALA A 29 20.35 36.43 47.32
CA ALA A 29 20.50 35.03 47.61
C ALA A 29 20.79 34.30 46.26
N CYS A 30 22.00 33.73 46.09
CA CYS A 30 22.32 32.83 45.02
C CYS A 30 21.48 31.56 45.14
N THR A 31 20.30 31.55 44.53
CA THR A 31 19.54 30.31 44.35
C THR A 31 20.01 29.65 43.08
N THR A 32 20.64 28.48 43.21
CA THR A 32 20.91 27.58 42.09
C THR A 32 19.61 27.24 41.38
N PRO A 33 19.51 27.35 40.03
CA PRO A 33 18.28 27.03 39.33
C PRO A 33 17.93 25.56 39.57
N PRO A 34 16.64 25.20 39.73
CA PRO A 34 16.23 23.81 39.85
C PRO A 34 16.62 23.07 38.58
N LYS A 35 17.28 21.92 38.74
CA LYS A 35 17.51 20.98 37.63
C LYS A 35 16.15 20.53 37.15
N ILE A 36 15.72 21.04 35.99
CA ILE A 36 14.53 20.52 35.29
C ILE A 36 14.94 19.16 34.75
N ASN A 37 14.51 18.08 35.41
CA ASN A 37 14.55 16.76 34.86
C ASN A 37 13.50 16.72 33.70
N ILE A 38 13.96 17.01 32.50
CA ILE A 38 13.19 16.71 31.29
C ILE A 38 13.10 15.19 31.24
N PRO A 39 11.90 14.59 31.33
CA PRO A 39 11.78 13.15 31.13
C PRO A 39 12.34 12.86 29.72
N VAL A 40 13.38 12.04 29.64
CA VAL A 40 13.84 11.49 28.37
C VAL A 40 12.64 10.72 27.84
N VAL A 41 11.99 11.27 26.82
CA VAL A 41 11.00 10.53 26.04
C VAL A 41 11.78 9.33 25.48
N GLN A 42 11.60 8.18 26.09
CA GLN A 42 12.10 6.93 25.52
C GLN A 42 11.41 6.82 24.17
N GLU A 43 12.17 6.94 23.11
CA GLU A 43 11.73 6.62 21.76
C GLU A 43 11.29 5.15 21.84
N GLU A 44 9.97 4.90 21.76
CA GLU A 44 9.42 3.53 21.78
C GLU A 44 10.15 2.77 20.68
N GLU A 45 10.94 1.77 21.04
CA GLU A 45 11.59 0.89 20.08
C GLU A 45 10.52 0.31 19.17
N LYS A 46 10.59 0.64 17.89
CA LYS A 46 9.67 0.07 16.90
C LYS A 46 9.76 -1.45 16.98
N PRO A 47 8.63 -2.17 17.06
CA PRO A 47 8.62 -3.63 17.12
C PRO A 47 9.50 -4.20 16.02
N LYS A 48 10.30 -5.23 16.33
CA LYS A 48 11.28 -5.84 15.42
C LYS A 48 10.69 -6.24 14.06
N ASN A 49 9.39 -6.54 14.02
CA ASN A 49 8.64 -6.96 12.82
C ASN A 49 7.62 -5.89 12.38
N ALA A 50 7.87 -4.61 12.70
CA ALA A 50 6.97 -3.54 12.31
C ALA A 50 6.87 -3.43 10.77
N GLY A 51 5.64 -3.29 10.29
CA GLY A 51 5.30 -3.16 8.89
C GLY A 51 4.20 -2.14 8.64
N ALA A 52 3.57 -2.25 7.50
CA ALA A 52 2.40 -1.50 7.12
C ALA A 52 1.20 -2.45 6.95
N LEU A 53 0.05 -2.06 7.47
CA LEU A 53 -1.23 -2.70 7.20
C LEU A 53 -2.01 -1.80 6.23
N LEU A 54 -2.44 -2.38 5.11
CA LEU A 54 -3.26 -1.72 4.10
C LEU A 54 -4.62 -2.44 4.04
N VAL A 55 -5.67 -1.67 3.83
CA VAL A 55 -7.02 -2.20 3.59
C VAL A 55 -7.46 -1.72 2.22
N PHE A 56 -7.65 -2.67 1.32
CA PHE A 56 -8.20 -2.40 0.00
C PHE A 56 -9.66 -2.82 -0.07
N SER A 57 -10.48 -2.00 -0.70
CA SER A 57 -11.77 -2.41 -1.23
C SER A 57 -11.55 -2.97 -2.62
N VAL A 58 -11.98 -4.21 -2.85
CA VAL A 58 -11.76 -4.94 -4.08
C VAL A 58 -13.09 -5.38 -4.66
N LYS A 59 -13.24 -5.28 -5.97
CA LYS A 59 -14.36 -5.82 -6.75
C LYS A 59 -13.79 -6.60 -7.93
N GLU A 60 -14.17 -7.85 -8.04
CA GLU A 60 -13.92 -8.69 -9.21
C GLU A 60 -15.16 -8.70 -10.12
N PRO A 61 -15.00 -9.01 -11.41
CA PRO A 61 -16.14 -9.17 -12.32
C PRO A 61 -17.20 -10.11 -11.74
N GLY A 62 -18.45 -9.65 -11.68
CA GLY A 62 -19.57 -10.44 -11.16
C GLY A 62 -19.66 -10.59 -9.64
N THR A 63 -18.82 -9.89 -8.86
CA THR A 63 -18.89 -9.92 -7.39
C THR A 63 -19.26 -8.57 -6.79
N ASP A 64 -19.71 -8.57 -5.54
CA ASP A 64 -19.82 -7.38 -4.72
C ASP A 64 -18.43 -6.95 -4.19
N TYR A 65 -18.33 -5.72 -3.68
CA TYR A 65 -17.11 -5.26 -3.02
C TYR A 65 -16.84 -6.06 -1.74
N TYR A 66 -15.56 -6.41 -1.56
CA TYR A 66 -15.05 -7.01 -0.34
C TYR A 66 -13.78 -6.29 0.12
N GLN A 67 -13.32 -6.55 1.33
CA GLN A 67 -12.08 -6.00 1.85
C GLN A 67 -10.96 -7.03 1.78
N SER A 68 -9.81 -6.59 1.25
CA SER A 68 -8.54 -7.31 1.31
C SER A 68 -7.61 -6.56 2.26
N ARG A 69 -7.14 -7.24 3.30
CA ARG A 69 -6.21 -6.72 4.30
C ARG A 69 -4.83 -7.25 3.99
N ILE A 70 -3.88 -6.34 3.76
CA ILE A 70 -2.52 -6.68 3.35
C ILE A 70 -1.55 -6.13 4.40
N PHE A 71 -0.88 -7.01 5.11
CA PHE A 71 0.24 -6.66 5.96
C PHE A 71 1.54 -6.87 5.20
N VAL A 72 2.45 -5.89 5.27
CA VAL A 72 3.76 -5.95 4.61
C VAL A 72 4.83 -5.49 5.57
N ASN A 73 5.87 -6.28 5.72
CA ASN A 73 7.11 -5.90 6.35
C ASN A 73 8.32 -6.24 5.46
N LYS A 74 9.54 -6.23 6.01
CA LYS A 74 10.75 -6.57 5.23
C LYS A 74 10.86 -8.03 4.83
N GLU A 75 10.15 -8.92 5.52
CA GLU A 75 10.26 -10.37 5.39
C GLU A 75 9.09 -11.00 4.62
N VAL A 76 7.88 -10.47 4.84
CA VAL A 76 6.66 -11.08 4.31
C VAL A 76 5.65 -10.07 3.82
N MET A 77 4.77 -10.52 2.90
CA MET A 77 3.46 -9.94 2.66
C MET A 77 2.41 -11.00 3.01
N TYR A 78 1.46 -10.61 3.85
CA TYR A 78 0.36 -11.46 4.32
C TYR A 78 -0.97 -10.83 3.93
N VAL A 79 -1.82 -11.60 3.28
CA VAL A 79 -3.10 -11.13 2.71
C VAL A 79 -4.24 -11.96 3.27
N ARG A 80 -5.30 -11.30 3.74
CA ARG A 80 -6.58 -11.91 4.13
C ARG A 80 -7.73 -11.14 3.52
N ASP A 81 -8.66 -11.89 2.97
CA ASP A 81 -9.90 -11.36 2.39
C ASP A 81 -11.09 -11.64 3.28
N THR A 82 -12.03 -10.69 3.36
CA THR A 82 -13.25 -10.87 4.17
C THR A 82 -14.21 -11.93 3.61
N ARG A 83 -13.99 -12.40 2.38
CA ARG A 83 -14.79 -13.48 1.76
C ARG A 83 -14.37 -14.89 2.20
N ALA A 84 -13.14 -15.04 2.69
CA ALA A 84 -12.56 -16.32 3.05
C ALA A 84 -11.74 -16.16 4.36
N GLU A 85 -12.43 -16.03 5.48
CA GLU A 85 -11.81 -15.66 6.76
C GLU A 85 -10.75 -16.64 7.27
N ASN A 86 -10.84 -17.91 6.87
CA ASN A 86 -9.90 -18.95 7.28
C ASN A 86 -8.75 -19.15 6.28
N ASP A 87 -8.84 -18.55 5.10
CA ASP A 87 -7.82 -18.62 4.07
C ASP A 87 -6.94 -17.40 4.12
N PHE A 88 -5.69 -17.57 3.72
CA PHE A 88 -4.76 -16.46 3.58
C PHE A 88 -3.74 -16.74 2.49
N MET A 89 -3.11 -15.66 2.04
CA MET A 89 -1.96 -15.74 1.17
C MET A 89 -0.73 -15.18 1.89
N LEU A 90 0.37 -15.90 1.83
CA LEU A 90 1.67 -15.50 2.36
C LEU A 90 2.68 -15.42 1.23
N PHE A 91 3.35 -14.29 1.09
CA PHE A 91 4.52 -14.15 0.23
C PHE A 91 5.76 -14.03 1.11
N ASP A 92 6.62 -15.03 1.06
CA ASP A 92 7.95 -15.00 1.68
C ASP A 92 8.91 -14.28 0.73
N ARG A 93 9.34 -13.09 1.11
CA ARG A 93 10.24 -12.25 0.29
C ARG A 93 11.63 -12.83 0.14
N LYS A 94 12.12 -13.59 1.13
CA LYS A 94 13.45 -14.20 1.10
C LYS A 94 13.53 -15.27 0.03
N THR A 95 12.54 -16.15 -0.03
CA THR A 95 12.46 -17.25 -1.00
C THR A 95 11.72 -16.85 -2.27
N ARG A 96 11.06 -15.69 -2.27
CA ARG A 96 10.13 -15.22 -3.31
C ARG A 96 9.04 -16.24 -3.62
N THR A 97 8.56 -16.92 -2.59
CA THR A 97 7.55 -17.99 -2.72
C THR A 97 6.20 -17.48 -2.22
N ILE A 98 5.15 -17.73 -2.99
CA ILE A 98 3.77 -17.45 -2.62
C ILE A 98 3.15 -18.75 -2.12
N TYR A 99 2.46 -18.69 -0.98
CA TYR A 99 1.66 -19.75 -0.39
C TYR A 99 0.22 -19.27 -0.31
N SER A 100 -0.71 -19.97 -0.95
CA SER A 100 -2.15 -19.69 -0.86
C SER A 100 -2.82 -20.84 -0.14
N THR A 101 -3.37 -20.59 1.06
CA THR A 101 -4.05 -21.62 1.86
C THR A 101 -5.50 -21.78 1.44
N ASN A 102 -6.00 -23.00 1.55
CA ASN A 102 -7.42 -23.34 1.47
C ASN A 102 -7.77 -24.19 2.69
N ALA A 103 -8.50 -23.62 3.62
CA ALA A 103 -8.82 -24.24 4.91
C ALA A 103 -9.85 -25.38 4.75
N GLU A 104 -10.80 -25.26 3.82
CA GLU A 104 -11.80 -26.27 3.56
C GLU A 104 -11.15 -27.56 3.01
N GLY A 105 -10.28 -27.40 2.01
CA GLY A 105 -9.55 -28.52 1.38
C GLY A 105 -8.31 -28.95 2.16
N LYS A 106 -7.91 -28.23 3.21
CA LYS A 106 -6.63 -28.41 3.91
C LYS A 106 -5.44 -28.48 2.96
N THR A 107 -5.36 -27.54 2.04
CA THR A 107 -4.32 -27.48 1.03
C THR A 107 -3.59 -26.14 1.02
N ILE A 108 -2.35 -26.15 0.55
CA ILE A 108 -1.54 -24.98 0.29
C ILE A 108 -1.08 -25.04 -1.16
N PHE A 109 -1.51 -24.09 -1.98
CA PHE A 109 -0.97 -23.91 -3.30
C PHE A 109 0.32 -23.11 -3.22
N VAL A 110 1.40 -23.63 -3.82
CA VAL A 110 2.75 -23.06 -3.73
C VAL A 110 3.18 -22.59 -5.12
N ILE A 111 3.50 -21.29 -5.23
CA ILE A 111 4.04 -20.67 -6.43
C ILE A 111 5.47 -20.23 -6.14
N ARG A 112 6.44 -20.86 -6.84
CA ARG A 112 7.85 -20.50 -6.75
C ARG A 112 8.25 -19.54 -7.87
N PRO A 113 9.30 -18.73 -7.67
CA PRO A 113 9.77 -17.82 -8.72
C PRO A 113 10.23 -18.62 -9.95
N LYS A 114 9.80 -18.18 -11.13
CA LYS A 114 10.21 -18.72 -12.42
C LYS A 114 10.69 -17.56 -13.30
N ALA A 115 11.73 -17.82 -14.10
CA ALA A 115 12.14 -16.86 -15.12
C ALA A 115 11.11 -16.82 -16.25
N ILE A 116 10.90 -15.62 -16.82
CA ILE A 116 10.08 -15.46 -18.02
C ILE A 116 11.02 -15.62 -19.21
N GLU A 117 11.13 -16.85 -19.73
CA GLU A 117 12.04 -17.19 -20.83
C GLU A 117 11.33 -17.22 -22.19
N ILE A 118 10.02 -17.03 -22.20
CA ILE A 118 9.20 -17.03 -23.42
C ILE A 118 9.16 -15.64 -24.04
N GLN A 119 8.97 -15.61 -25.37
CA GLN A 119 8.67 -14.38 -26.09
C GLN A 119 7.16 -14.20 -26.24
N PRO A 120 6.66 -12.96 -26.37
CA PRO A 120 5.26 -12.76 -26.72
C PRO A 120 4.90 -13.50 -28.02
N PRO A 121 3.74 -14.19 -28.10
CA PRO A 121 3.31 -14.92 -29.27
C PRO A 121 3.03 -14.04 -30.50
N PHE A 122 2.87 -12.73 -30.24
CA PHE A 122 2.73 -11.66 -31.24
C PHE A 122 3.31 -10.37 -30.69
N THR A 123 3.52 -9.38 -31.52
CA THR A 123 4.01 -8.07 -31.09
C THR A 123 2.99 -7.41 -30.17
N ILE A 124 3.44 -6.97 -28.99
CA ILE A 124 2.66 -6.17 -28.04
C ILE A 124 3.18 -4.74 -28.12
N ASP A 125 2.40 -3.87 -28.78
CA ASP A 125 2.65 -2.42 -28.78
C ASP A 125 2.07 -1.84 -27.48
N TYR A 126 2.95 -1.74 -26.47
CA TYR A 126 2.57 -1.27 -25.14
C TYR A 126 2.77 0.23 -25.02
N ALA A 127 1.73 0.93 -24.60
CA ALA A 127 1.74 2.38 -24.41
C ALA A 127 1.32 2.78 -23.00
N GLU A 128 1.94 3.82 -22.48
CA GLU A 128 1.62 4.42 -21.19
C GLU A 128 1.36 5.91 -21.38
N THR A 129 0.28 6.41 -20.78
CA THR A 129 0.00 7.83 -20.66
C THR A 129 -0.25 8.20 -19.22
N SER A 130 0.06 9.43 -18.82
CA SER A 130 -0.12 9.87 -17.44
C SER A 130 -0.63 11.30 -17.33
N GLN A 131 -1.34 11.57 -16.23
CA GLN A 131 -1.77 12.90 -15.84
C GLN A 131 -1.90 13.02 -14.32
N PRO A 132 -1.69 14.19 -13.70
CA PRO A 132 -1.95 14.40 -12.29
C PRO A 132 -3.40 14.03 -11.94
N SER A 133 -3.59 13.25 -10.87
CA SER A 133 -4.94 12.90 -10.40
C SER A 133 -5.54 14.04 -9.60
N SER A 134 -6.61 14.66 -10.10
CA SER A 134 -7.39 15.66 -9.35
C SER A 134 -8.42 15.02 -8.41
N ALA A 135 -8.75 13.74 -8.61
CA ALA A 135 -9.75 13.02 -7.84
C ALA A 135 -9.26 12.57 -6.45
N ILE A 136 -7.94 12.53 -6.24
CA ILE A 136 -7.32 12.11 -4.97
C ILE A 136 -6.70 13.32 -4.29
N PRO A 137 -7.09 13.63 -3.04
CA PRO A 137 -6.43 14.67 -2.25
C PRO A 137 -4.94 14.34 -2.05
N LYS A 138 -4.13 15.37 -1.82
CA LYS A 138 -2.73 15.15 -1.45
C LYS A 138 -2.63 14.38 -0.14
N VAL A 139 -1.83 13.32 -0.12
CA VAL A 139 -1.51 12.54 1.08
C VAL A 139 -0.08 12.86 1.49
N GLN A 140 0.15 13.33 2.70
CA GLN A 140 1.47 13.75 3.19
C GLN A 140 2.19 14.72 2.22
N ASN A 141 1.47 15.70 1.66
CA ASN A 141 1.92 16.64 0.62
C ASN A 141 2.35 15.99 -0.71
N MET A 142 2.05 14.71 -0.93
CA MET A 142 2.30 14.02 -2.19
C MET A 142 1.05 14.02 -3.06
N GLN A 143 1.23 14.27 -4.37
CA GLN A 143 0.18 14.21 -5.37
C GLN A 143 0.20 12.85 -6.04
N ALA A 144 -0.97 12.20 -6.16
CA ALA A 144 -1.10 11.00 -6.96
C ALA A 144 -1.14 11.35 -8.46
N THR A 145 -0.66 10.40 -9.27
CA THR A 145 -0.70 10.49 -10.74
C THR A 145 -1.55 9.33 -11.27
N HIS A 146 -2.42 9.63 -12.22
CA HIS A 146 -3.19 8.63 -12.95
C HIS A 146 -2.39 8.20 -14.17
N TYR A 147 -2.18 6.90 -14.30
CA TYR A 147 -1.56 6.22 -15.42
C TYR A 147 -2.60 5.36 -16.12
N ARG A 148 -2.59 5.44 -17.44
CA ARG A 148 -3.37 4.58 -18.33
C ARG A 148 -2.41 3.73 -19.15
N TYR A 149 -2.72 2.45 -19.24
CA TYR A 149 -1.92 1.45 -19.95
C TYR A 149 -2.74 0.84 -21.08
N ASP A 150 -2.19 0.89 -22.28
CA ASP A 150 -2.80 0.38 -23.49
C ASP A 150 -1.89 -0.71 -24.11
N ALA A 151 -2.46 -1.69 -24.81
CA ALA A 151 -1.74 -2.67 -25.60
C ALA A 151 -2.40 -2.82 -26.97
N ASN A 152 -1.63 -2.72 -28.07
CA ASN A 152 -2.12 -2.82 -29.43
C ASN A 152 -3.27 -1.83 -29.73
N GLY A 153 -3.22 -0.63 -29.13
CA GLY A 153 -4.25 0.40 -29.27
C GLY A 153 -5.52 0.19 -28.44
N GLU A 154 -5.61 -0.90 -27.66
CA GLU A 154 -6.71 -1.16 -26.75
C GLU A 154 -6.39 -0.73 -25.33
N HIS A 155 -7.36 -0.15 -24.64
CA HIS A 155 -7.25 0.18 -23.22
C HIS A 155 -7.27 -1.10 -22.37
N CYS A 156 -6.26 -1.29 -21.53
CA CYS A 156 -6.10 -2.48 -20.72
C CYS A 156 -6.37 -2.23 -19.24
N TYR A 157 -5.75 -1.18 -18.71
CA TYR A 157 -5.62 -1.02 -17.27
C TYR A 157 -5.35 0.43 -16.88
N ASP A 158 -5.85 0.85 -15.74
CA ASP A 158 -5.58 2.15 -15.13
C ASP A 158 -5.03 1.97 -13.72
N ALA A 159 -4.12 2.84 -13.31
CA ALA A 159 -3.63 2.95 -11.95
C ALA A 159 -3.53 4.41 -11.51
N VAL A 160 -4.08 4.74 -10.35
CA VAL A 160 -3.75 5.99 -9.65
C VAL A 160 -2.70 5.67 -8.62
N THR A 161 -1.50 6.23 -8.82
CA THR A 161 -0.28 5.82 -8.13
C THR A 161 0.25 6.96 -7.28
N MET A 162 0.57 6.66 -6.03
CA MET A 162 1.34 7.54 -5.14
C MET A 162 2.82 7.43 -5.47
N PRO A 163 3.60 8.53 -5.36
CA PRO A 163 5.05 8.51 -5.65
C PRO A 163 5.80 7.43 -4.88
N GLU A 164 6.94 6.96 -5.40
CA GLU A 164 7.80 5.89 -4.84
C GLU A 164 8.11 6.04 -3.33
N LYS A 165 8.24 7.28 -2.86
CA LYS A 165 8.49 7.57 -1.44
C LYS A 165 7.30 7.28 -0.51
N PHE A 166 6.11 7.02 -1.07
CA PHE A 166 4.93 6.60 -0.31
C PHE A 166 4.98 5.09 -0.10
N LEU A 167 5.19 4.65 1.14
CA LEU A 167 5.27 3.23 1.53
C LEU A 167 6.23 2.39 0.64
N PRO A 168 7.52 2.76 0.52
CA PRO A 168 8.44 2.17 -0.44
C PRO A 168 8.61 0.65 -0.27
N VAL A 169 8.65 0.14 0.98
CA VAL A 169 8.74 -1.31 1.24
C VAL A 169 7.50 -2.04 0.72
N VAL A 170 6.31 -1.44 0.83
CA VAL A 170 5.06 -2.02 0.30
C VAL A 170 5.11 -2.08 -1.22
N ASN A 171 5.49 -0.98 -1.87
CA ASN A 171 5.60 -0.92 -3.33
C ASN A 171 6.56 -1.98 -3.87
N GLU A 172 7.76 -2.07 -3.29
CA GLU A 172 8.76 -3.06 -3.67
C GLU A 172 8.24 -4.49 -3.49
N THR A 173 7.63 -4.79 -2.34
CA THR A 173 7.09 -6.13 -2.05
C THR A 173 5.98 -6.52 -3.03
N MET A 174 5.08 -5.60 -3.35
CA MET A 174 4.02 -5.86 -4.35
C MET A 174 4.59 -6.06 -5.75
N LYS A 175 5.64 -5.33 -6.10
CA LYS A 175 6.38 -5.54 -7.37
C LYS A 175 7.02 -6.91 -7.42
N GLU A 176 7.71 -7.34 -6.36
CA GLU A 176 8.31 -8.68 -6.24
C GLU A 176 7.25 -9.78 -6.35
N PHE A 177 6.12 -9.62 -5.66
CA PHE A 177 4.99 -10.55 -5.71
C PHE A 177 4.41 -10.68 -7.12
N ARG A 178 4.18 -9.56 -7.82
CA ARG A 178 3.71 -9.55 -9.21
C ARG A 178 4.67 -10.25 -10.16
N MET A 179 5.98 -10.12 -9.95
CA MET A 179 7.00 -10.82 -10.74
C MET A 179 6.89 -12.34 -10.62
N VAL A 180 6.63 -12.85 -9.40
CA VAL A 180 6.43 -14.28 -9.18
C VAL A 180 5.18 -14.80 -9.90
N LEU A 181 4.08 -14.05 -9.82
CA LEU A 181 2.86 -14.38 -10.56
C LEU A 181 3.07 -14.33 -12.08
N ALA A 182 3.82 -13.35 -12.56
CA ALA A 182 4.12 -13.24 -13.99
C ALA A 182 4.92 -14.45 -14.50
N GLY A 183 5.89 -14.93 -13.72
CA GLY A 183 6.63 -16.17 -14.04
C GLY A 183 5.74 -17.41 -14.07
N GLU A 184 4.78 -17.50 -13.15
CA GLU A 184 3.79 -18.60 -13.15
C GLU A 184 2.88 -18.53 -14.37
N HIS A 185 2.32 -17.35 -14.71
CA HIS A 185 1.50 -17.17 -15.90
C HIS A 185 2.28 -17.49 -17.19
N ALA A 186 3.54 -17.04 -17.26
CA ALA A 186 4.41 -17.36 -18.40
C ALA A 186 4.60 -18.88 -18.57
N SER A 187 4.79 -19.62 -17.47
CA SER A 187 5.02 -21.07 -17.50
C SER A 187 3.81 -21.88 -17.96
N THR A 188 2.63 -21.30 -17.96
CA THR A 188 1.37 -21.95 -18.38
C THR A 188 0.82 -21.39 -19.68
N LEU A 189 1.48 -20.40 -20.31
CA LEU A 189 0.97 -19.73 -21.50
C LEU A 189 0.74 -20.69 -22.68
N ASP A 190 1.62 -21.65 -22.88
CA ASP A 190 1.52 -22.65 -23.97
C ASP A 190 0.27 -23.55 -23.84
N THR A 191 -0.37 -23.59 -22.67
CA THR A 191 -1.62 -24.31 -22.46
C THR A 191 -2.86 -23.55 -22.92
N ILE A 192 -2.72 -22.25 -23.20
CA ILE A 192 -3.80 -21.39 -23.67
C ILE A 192 -3.76 -21.32 -25.20
N PRO A 193 -4.84 -21.70 -25.93
CA PRO A 193 -4.90 -21.57 -27.38
C PRO A 193 -4.57 -20.13 -27.83
N GLN A 194 -3.83 -20.01 -28.94
CA GLN A 194 -3.32 -18.70 -29.39
C GLN A 194 -4.45 -17.69 -29.73
N ASP A 195 -5.57 -18.18 -30.24
CA ASP A 195 -6.76 -17.39 -30.53
C ASP A 195 -7.50 -16.88 -29.28
N MET A 196 -7.17 -17.43 -28.10
CA MET A 196 -7.67 -16.98 -26.80
C MET A 196 -6.68 -16.08 -26.07
N GLN A 197 -5.48 -15.88 -26.60
CA GLN A 197 -4.46 -15.02 -25.99
C GLN A 197 -4.72 -13.55 -26.34
N ASP A 198 -4.92 -12.74 -25.32
CA ASP A 198 -5.28 -11.33 -25.41
C ASP A 198 -4.07 -10.43 -25.11
N ALA A 199 -3.86 -9.38 -25.92
CA ALA A 199 -2.71 -8.48 -25.77
C ALA A 199 -2.67 -7.77 -24.42
N CYS A 200 -3.82 -7.35 -23.88
CA CYS A 200 -3.91 -6.75 -22.56
C CYS A 200 -3.58 -7.74 -21.45
N ASP A 201 -4.10 -8.97 -21.53
CA ASP A 201 -3.83 -10.02 -20.54
C ASP A 201 -2.34 -10.38 -20.52
N LEU A 202 -1.75 -10.55 -21.69
CA LEU A 202 -0.32 -10.83 -21.81
C LEU A 202 0.54 -9.66 -21.29
N ALA A 203 0.18 -8.43 -21.64
CA ALA A 203 0.87 -7.24 -21.16
C ALA A 203 0.79 -7.14 -19.63
N VAL A 204 -0.42 -7.12 -19.06
CA VAL A 204 -0.63 -6.84 -17.63
C VAL A 204 -0.17 -7.98 -16.74
N ASN A 205 -0.28 -9.25 -17.20
CA ASN A 205 0.00 -10.39 -16.33
C ASN A 205 1.37 -11.04 -16.55
N ILE A 206 2.05 -10.77 -17.68
CA ILE A 206 3.32 -11.42 -17.99
C ILE A 206 4.40 -10.38 -18.36
N PHE A 207 4.32 -9.79 -19.54
CA PHE A 207 5.46 -9.08 -20.13
C PHE A 207 5.70 -7.69 -19.54
N TYR A 208 4.66 -7.02 -19.03
CA TYR A 208 4.70 -5.71 -18.38
C TYR A 208 4.07 -5.71 -16.99
N ALA A 209 4.05 -6.87 -16.32
CA ALA A 209 3.31 -7.12 -15.07
C ALA A 209 3.65 -6.19 -13.91
N THR A 210 4.82 -5.56 -13.92
CA THR A 210 5.30 -4.65 -12.86
C THR A 210 5.30 -3.19 -13.24
N LYS A 211 4.91 -2.84 -14.47
CA LYS A 211 5.00 -1.46 -14.97
C LYS A 211 4.26 -0.45 -14.10
N HIS A 212 3.07 -0.77 -13.64
CA HIS A 212 2.27 0.09 -12.78
C HIS A 212 2.86 0.32 -11.37
N TYR A 213 3.89 -0.45 -10.96
CA TYR A 213 4.66 -0.23 -9.73
C TYR A 213 5.97 0.55 -9.95
N GLU A 214 6.35 0.87 -11.18
CA GLU A 214 7.60 1.61 -11.46
C GLU A 214 7.51 3.07 -11.03
N HIS A 215 6.31 3.62 -10.96
CA HIS A 215 6.05 5.01 -10.56
C HIS A 215 5.71 5.18 -9.07
N GLY A 216 5.69 4.08 -8.32
CA GLY A 216 5.32 4.02 -6.91
C GLY A 216 4.12 3.14 -6.64
N LEU A 217 3.45 3.34 -5.49
CA LEU A 217 2.39 2.45 -5.03
C LEU A 217 1.04 2.79 -5.66
N PRO A 218 0.42 1.88 -6.46
CA PRO A 218 -0.94 2.02 -6.91
C PRO A 218 -1.92 1.98 -5.73
N ILE A 219 -2.71 3.05 -5.56
CA ILE A 219 -3.73 3.16 -4.51
C ILE A 219 -5.15 3.01 -5.05
N ARG A 220 -5.32 3.08 -6.38
CA ARG A 220 -6.56 2.77 -7.07
C ARG A 220 -6.22 2.17 -8.42
N GLU A 221 -6.90 1.09 -8.76
CA GLU A 221 -6.66 0.33 -9.98
C GLU A 221 -7.98 -0.18 -10.54
N TRP A 222 -8.07 -0.25 -11.86
CA TRP A 222 -9.20 -0.89 -12.54
C TRP A 222 -8.80 -1.34 -13.95
N ASP A 223 -9.49 -2.33 -14.46
CA ASP A 223 -9.28 -2.84 -15.80
C ASP A 223 -10.56 -2.79 -16.64
N ARG A 224 -10.43 -3.11 -17.92
CA ARG A 224 -11.55 -3.17 -18.88
C ARG A 224 -12.53 -4.33 -18.60
N LYS A 225 -12.15 -5.33 -17.82
CA LYS A 225 -12.97 -6.51 -17.50
C LYS A 225 -13.86 -6.30 -16.28
N GLY A 226 -13.68 -5.17 -15.57
CA GLY A 226 -14.47 -4.79 -14.41
C GLY A 226 -13.84 -5.05 -13.06
N TYR A 227 -12.57 -5.49 -13.02
CA TYR A 227 -11.78 -5.47 -11.79
C TYR A 227 -11.59 -4.05 -11.29
N GLN A 228 -11.73 -3.86 -10.00
CA GLN A 228 -11.47 -2.57 -9.33
C GLN A 228 -10.85 -2.83 -7.96
N ARG A 229 -9.85 -2.03 -7.60
CA ARG A 229 -9.25 -2.02 -6.27
C ARG A 229 -8.92 -0.60 -5.85
N PHE A 230 -9.21 -0.23 -4.62
CA PHE A 230 -8.78 1.05 -4.07
C PHE A 230 -8.40 0.94 -2.59
N LEU A 231 -7.35 1.65 -2.21
CA LEU A 231 -6.88 1.76 -0.84
C LEU A 231 -7.88 2.58 -0.02
N SER A 232 -8.54 1.93 0.95
CA SER A 232 -9.52 2.55 1.83
C SER A 232 -8.94 3.00 3.17
N ASP A 233 -7.89 2.31 3.66
CA ASP A 233 -7.18 2.67 4.90
C ASP A 233 -5.76 2.13 4.87
N TYR A 234 -4.85 2.75 5.63
CA TYR A 234 -3.51 2.22 5.88
C TYR A 234 -2.95 2.68 7.23
N LYS A 235 -2.12 1.84 7.84
CA LYS A 235 -1.39 2.13 9.07
C LYS A 235 0.05 1.67 8.93
N THR A 236 0.99 2.42 9.50
CA THR A 236 2.41 2.07 9.55
C THR A 236 2.88 1.81 10.97
N GLY A 237 4.00 1.10 11.13
CA GLY A 237 4.50 0.76 12.47
C GLY A 237 3.68 -0.33 13.16
N ILE A 238 2.85 -1.05 12.42
CA ILE A 238 2.01 -2.15 12.93
C ILE A 238 2.86 -3.42 13.01
N SER A 239 2.67 -4.19 14.08
CA SER A 239 3.19 -5.55 14.21
C SER A 239 2.03 -6.53 14.29
N ILE A 240 2.15 -7.63 13.57
CA ILE A 240 1.23 -8.77 13.64
C ILE A 240 1.99 -9.93 14.25
N ASP A 241 1.34 -10.73 15.09
CA ASP A 241 1.94 -11.95 15.65
C ASP A 241 2.31 -12.90 14.48
N PRO A 242 3.57 -13.33 14.35
CA PRO A 242 3.97 -14.29 13.32
C PRO A 242 3.13 -15.56 13.26
N LYS A 243 2.51 -15.95 14.35
CA LYS A 243 1.58 -17.09 14.39
C LYS A 243 0.34 -16.90 13.50
N GLU A 244 -0.07 -15.66 13.23
CA GLU A 244 -1.23 -15.38 12.38
C GLU A 244 -0.99 -15.75 10.91
N TYR A 245 0.28 -15.83 10.47
CA TYR A 245 0.65 -16.21 9.11
C TYR A 245 1.60 -17.43 9.07
N GLU A 246 1.64 -18.22 10.16
CA GLU A 246 2.33 -19.52 10.15
C GLU A 246 1.54 -20.50 9.28
N LEU A 247 2.25 -21.16 8.35
CA LEU A 247 1.61 -22.14 7.48
C LEU A 247 1.16 -23.37 8.28
N PRO A 248 -0.09 -23.83 8.12
CA PRO A 248 -0.60 -25.03 8.79
C PRO A 248 0.21 -26.27 8.41
N LYS A 249 0.67 -27.02 9.41
CA LYS A 249 1.55 -28.19 9.22
C LYS A 249 0.82 -29.44 8.70
N ASP A 250 -0.50 -29.47 8.92
CA ASP A 250 -1.37 -30.58 8.52
C ASP A 250 -2.00 -30.40 7.14
N TYR A 251 -1.65 -29.32 6.41
CA TYR A 251 -2.14 -29.07 5.05
C TYR A 251 -1.20 -29.68 4.02
N THR A 252 -1.77 -30.26 2.95
CA THR A 252 -1.03 -30.79 1.83
C THR A 252 -0.59 -29.65 0.90
N GLN A 253 0.72 -29.60 0.61
CA GLN A 253 1.25 -28.62 -0.35
C GLN A 253 1.25 -29.19 -1.77
N TYR A 254 0.93 -28.36 -2.76
CA TYR A 254 0.98 -28.70 -4.18
C TYR A 254 1.37 -27.50 -5.03
N SER A 255 1.91 -27.74 -6.23
CA SER A 255 2.25 -26.74 -7.25
C SER A 255 1.78 -27.21 -8.63
N ILE A 256 1.63 -26.28 -9.60
CA ILE A 256 1.22 -26.64 -10.98
C ILE A 256 2.28 -27.52 -11.65
N THR A 257 3.56 -27.29 -11.36
CA THR A 257 4.68 -27.99 -12.03
C THR A 257 5.05 -29.34 -11.42
N GLY A 258 4.31 -29.83 -10.43
CA GLY A 258 4.55 -31.16 -9.84
C GLY A 258 5.86 -31.35 -9.07
N ASP A 259 6.63 -30.27 -8.87
CA ASP A 259 7.82 -30.28 -8.01
C ASP A 259 7.39 -30.35 -6.54
N GLN A 260 7.45 -31.54 -5.94
CA GLN A 260 7.25 -31.80 -4.52
C GLN A 260 8.52 -31.51 -3.73
#